data_f12bee9435b03a3b7d9117ad2a6cda72
#
_entry.id   f12bee9435b03a3b7d9117ad2a6cda72
#
_cell.length_a   1.000
_cell.length_b   1.000
_cell.length_c   1.000
_cell.angle_alpha   90.00
_cell.angle_beta   90.00
_cell.angle_gamma   90.00
#
_symmetry.space_group_name_H-M   'P 1'
#
loop_
_entity.id
_entity.type
_entity.pdbx_description
1 polymer ?
#
loop_
_entity_poly.entity_id
_entity_poly.type
_entity_poly.pdbx_seq_one_letter_code
_entity_poly.pdbx_strand_id
1 'polypeptide(L)'
;MKKILIILIGSILSFKTFGFEKFNLNDIDPSENIIVEDLYEPLKVTGDAIPWQLFGKTKEIEDCTIDKNGFDYCLIKPIYDDHVKKYNGKTVTIMGFMFPLEQSEKQKKFLIGPYPLSCPFHYHVGPSQVIEISSEKAVDFSFDPITIKGKLEVKYNEETGTFYYLKILKS
;
A
#
# COMPACT_ATOMS: atom_id res chain seq x y z
N MET A 1 15.69 30.88 -72.41
CA MET A 1 14.74 30.01 -71.73
C MET A 1 15.54 29.20 -70.75
N LYS A 2 15.57 29.57 -69.43
CA LYS A 2 16.30 28.91 -68.37
C LYS A 2 15.32 27.88 -67.70
N LYS A 3 15.64 26.62 -67.78
CA LYS A 3 14.89 25.56 -67.06
C LYS A 3 15.39 25.51 -65.65
N ILE A 4 14.50 25.81 -64.68
CA ILE A 4 14.75 25.66 -63.25
C ILE A 4 14.44 24.24 -62.84
N LEU A 5 15.47 23.49 -62.39
CA LEU A 5 15.35 22.15 -61.87
C LEU A 5 15.06 22.25 -60.33
N ILE A 6 13.84 21.97 -59.94
CA ILE A 6 13.46 21.91 -58.51
C ILE A 6 13.82 20.51 -57.99
N ILE A 7 14.85 20.45 -57.14
CA ILE A 7 15.21 19.21 -56.42
C ILE A 7 14.38 19.20 -55.12
N LEU A 8 13.40 18.30 -55.10
CA LEU A 8 12.63 17.97 -53.90
C LEU A 8 13.48 17.07 -53.00
N ILE A 9 14.07 17.63 -51.94
CA ILE A 9 14.73 16.88 -50.89
C ILE A 9 13.64 16.35 -49.96
N GLY A 10 13.26 15.08 -50.18
CA GLY A 10 12.38 14.36 -49.26
C GLY A 10 13.14 14.01 -47.98
N SER A 11 12.90 14.75 -46.92
CA SER A 11 13.36 14.38 -45.58
C SER A 11 12.54 13.14 -45.09
N ILE A 12 13.17 11.98 -45.14
CA ILE A 12 12.61 10.77 -44.50
C ILE A 12 12.73 10.94 -42.98
N LEU A 13 11.66 11.42 -42.33
CA LEU A 13 11.53 11.34 -40.89
C LEU A 13 11.34 9.87 -40.53
N SER A 14 12.42 9.23 -40.07
CA SER A 14 12.33 7.92 -39.43
C SER A 14 11.58 8.08 -38.11
N PHE A 15 10.29 7.84 -38.11
CA PHE A 15 9.54 7.58 -36.89
C PHE A 15 10.06 6.27 -36.30
N LYS A 16 10.84 6.36 -35.21
CA LYS A 16 11.05 5.21 -34.34
C LYS A 16 9.69 4.89 -33.74
N THR A 17 9.02 3.90 -34.29
CA THR A 17 7.90 3.25 -33.61
C THR A 17 8.46 2.64 -32.33
N PHE A 18 8.09 3.21 -31.20
CA PHE A 18 8.20 2.52 -29.92
C PHE A 18 7.31 1.28 -30.05
N GLY A 19 7.92 0.16 -30.43
CA GLY A 19 7.26 -1.11 -30.35
C GLY A 19 6.94 -1.41 -28.88
N PHE A 20 5.68 -1.57 -28.54
CA PHE A 20 5.30 -2.31 -27.36
C PHE A 20 5.96 -3.67 -27.49
N GLU A 21 6.99 -3.95 -26.69
CA GLU A 21 7.47 -5.31 -26.54
C GLU A 21 6.26 -6.14 -26.13
N LYS A 22 5.98 -7.18 -26.91
CA LYS A 22 4.90 -8.10 -26.60
C LYS A 22 5.29 -8.79 -25.30
N PHE A 23 4.72 -8.33 -24.19
CA PHE A 23 4.82 -9.01 -22.92
C PHE A 23 4.17 -10.38 -23.07
N ASN A 24 4.98 -11.44 -22.97
CA ASN A 24 4.51 -12.80 -23.11
C ASN A 24 4.09 -13.30 -21.73
N LEU A 25 2.79 -13.46 -21.52
CA LEU A 25 2.23 -13.96 -20.25
C LEU A 25 2.76 -15.37 -19.86
N ASN A 26 3.36 -16.11 -20.82
CA ASN A 26 3.96 -17.41 -20.54
C ASN A 26 5.36 -17.31 -19.90
N ASP A 27 5.96 -16.12 -19.85
CA ASP A 27 7.25 -15.88 -19.20
C ASP A 27 7.09 -15.50 -17.72
N ILE A 28 5.85 -15.38 -17.23
CA ILE A 28 5.57 -15.21 -15.81
C ILE A 28 5.52 -16.58 -15.16
N ASP A 29 6.46 -16.90 -14.31
CA ASP A 29 6.34 -18.05 -13.41
C ASP A 29 5.19 -17.74 -12.41
N PRO A 30 4.06 -18.47 -12.47
CA PRO A 30 2.96 -18.24 -11.55
C PRO A 30 3.31 -18.56 -10.09
N SER A 31 4.48 -19.10 -9.81
CA SER A 31 5.02 -19.34 -8.47
C SER A 31 5.83 -18.15 -7.94
N GLU A 32 6.22 -17.19 -8.77
CA GLU A 32 6.79 -15.92 -8.33
C GLU A 32 5.67 -15.01 -7.79
N ASN A 33 5.35 -15.16 -6.54
CA ASN A 33 4.64 -14.14 -5.79
C ASN A 33 5.56 -12.91 -5.73
N ILE A 34 5.41 -11.97 -6.66
CA ILE A 34 6.07 -10.67 -6.60
C ILE A 34 5.47 -9.96 -5.38
N ILE A 35 6.15 -10.06 -4.25
CA ILE A 35 5.79 -9.35 -3.03
C ILE A 35 6.19 -7.90 -3.27
N VAL A 36 5.32 -6.96 -2.93
CA VAL A 36 5.59 -5.50 -3.08
C VAL A 36 6.87 -5.11 -2.32
N GLU A 37 7.20 -5.83 -1.27
CA GLU A 37 8.44 -5.73 -0.50
C GLU A 37 9.70 -5.94 -1.34
N ASP A 38 9.62 -6.72 -2.45
CA ASP A 38 10.74 -6.93 -3.37
C ASP A 38 10.89 -5.78 -4.38
N LEU A 39 9.84 -4.98 -4.59
CA LEU A 39 9.82 -3.88 -5.56
C LEU A 39 10.15 -2.52 -4.93
N TYR A 40 9.89 -2.34 -3.64
CA TYR A 40 10.04 -1.06 -2.96
C TYR A 40 10.75 -1.23 -1.62
N GLU A 41 11.72 -0.39 -1.34
CA GLU A 41 12.25 -0.28 0.02
C GLU A 41 11.17 0.30 0.95
N PRO A 42 10.99 -0.27 2.17
CA PRO A 42 10.06 0.28 3.13
C PRO A 42 10.50 1.69 3.54
N LEU A 43 9.52 2.55 3.77
CA LEU A 43 9.75 3.94 4.17
C LEU A 43 10.67 4.02 5.39
N LYS A 44 11.77 4.76 5.26
CA LYS A 44 12.64 5.13 6.38
C LYS A 44 11.96 6.24 7.17
N VAL A 45 11.42 5.89 8.33
CA VAL A 45 10.76 6.84 9.20
C VAL A 45 11.77 7.77 9.89
N THR A 46 11.35 8.98 10.22
CA THR A 46 12.17 10.00 10.89
C THR A 46 11.51 10.47 12.19
N GLY A 47 12.31 11.11 13.04
CA GLY A 47 11.81 11.68 14.30
C GLY A 47 11.41 10.60 15.31
N ASP A 48 10.23 10.77 15.93
CA ASP A 48 9.66 9.89 16.94
C ASP A 48 8.65 8.87 16.38
N ALA A 49 8.58 8.76 15.03
CA ALA A 49 7.69 7.80 14.39
C ALA A 49 8.14 6.36 14.64
N ILE A 50 7.17 5.47 14.89
CA ILE A 50 7.45 4.06 15.10
C ILE A 50 7.92 3.44 13.78
N PRO A 51 9.08 2.72 13.77
CA PRO A 51 9.56 2.05 12.57
C PRO A 51 8.66 0.86 12.19
N TRP A 52 8.38 0.73 10.88
CA TRP A 52 7.50 -0.31 10.35
C TRP A 52 7.98 -1.74 10.64
N GLN A 53 9.31 -1.94 10.75
CA GLN A 53 9.89 -3.22 11.14
C GLN A 53 9.41 -3.72 12.51
N LEU A 54 8.91 -2.80 13.37
CA LEU A 54 8.32 -3.20 14.64
C LEU A 54 6.98 -3.91 14.42
N PHE A 55 6.12 -3.37 13.57
CA PHE A 55 4.82 -3.97 13.23
C PHE A 55 5.00 -5.31 12.51
N GLY A 56 5.96 -5.41 11.60
CA GLY A 56 6.32 -6.64 10.88
C GLY A 56 6.82 -7.80 11.76
N LYS A 57 7.06 -7.58 13.07
CA LYS A 57 7.34 -8.68 14.01
C LYS A 57 6.09 -9.48 14.39
N THR A 58 4.91 -8.93 14.16
CA THR A 58 3.64 -9.65 14.33
C THR A 58 3.54 -10.73 13.27
N LYS A 59 3.38 -11.99 13.70
CA LYS A 59 3.25 -13.11 12.78
C LYS A 59 1.82 -13.17 12.25
N GLU A 60 1.71 -13.48 10.98
CA GLU A 60 0.46 -13.74 10.28
C GLU A 60 0.25 -15.26 10.22
N ILE A 61 -0.89 -15.73 10.66
CA ILE A 61 -1.28 -17.14 10.60
C ILE A 61 -2.59 -17.28 9.86
N GLU A 62 -2.67 -18.29 9.00
CA GLU A 62 -3.94 -18.67 8.38
C GLU A 62 -4.76 -19.49 9.37
N ASP A 63 -6.02 -19.10 9.55
CA ASP A 63 -7.02 -19.83 10.32
C ASP A 63 -8.18 -20.17 9.39
N CYS A 64 -8.16 -21.41 8.87
CA CYS A 64 -9.12 -21.88 7.89
C CYS A 64 -10.26 -22.63 8.55
N THR A 65 -11.48 -22.36 8.10
CA THR A 65 -12.69 -23.03 8.57
C THR A 65 -13.67 -23.25 7.43
N ILE A 66 -14.62 -24.16 7.64
CA ILE A 66 -15.70 -24.42 6.70
C ILE A 66 -16.96 -23.72 7.22
N ASP A 67 -17.58 -22.90 6.39
CA ASP A 67 -18.83 -22.23 6.74
C ASP A 67 -20.01 -23.23 6.77
N LYS A 68 -21.18 -22.76 7.26
CA LYS A 68 -22.41 -23.55 7.32
C LYS A 68 -22.95 -24.03 5.97
N ASN A 69 -22.45 -23.48 4.86
CA ASN A 69 -22.82 -23.86 3.50
C ASN A 69 -21.80 -24.81 2.86
N GLY A 70 -20.73 -25.16 3.58
CA GLY A 70 -19.67 -26.06 3.10
C GLY A 70 -18.57 -25.37 2.31
N PHE A 71 -18.46 -24.04 2.35
CA PHE A 71 -17.37 -23.30 1.71
C PHE A 71 -16.21 -23.12 2.66
N ASP A 72 -15.01 -23.47 2.18
CA ASP A 72 -13.76 -23.17 2.88
C ASP A 72 -13.44 -21.68 2.79
N TYR A 73 -13.09 -21.06 3.92
CA TYR A 73 -12.52 -19.73 3.96
C TYR A 73 -11.43 -19.65 5.01
N CYS A 74 -10.41 -18.86 4.73
CA CYS A 74 -9.28 -18.63 5.62
C CYS A 74 -9.23 -17.16 6.03
N LEU A 75 -9.02 -16.91 7.31
CA LEU A 75 -8.74 -15.60 7.87
C LEU A 75 -7.26 -15.51 8.24
N ILE A 76 -6.63 -14.40 7.93
CA ILE A 76 -5.28 -14.13 8.42
C ILE A 76 -5.40 -13.50 9.81
N LYS A 77 -4.88 -14.20 10.82
CA LYS A 77 -4.92 -13.77 12.23
C LYS A 77 -3.53 -13.40 12.75
N PRO A 78 -3.42 -12.44 13.69
CA PRO A 78 -2.15 -12.03 14.27
C PRO A 78 -1.71 -12.89 15.45
N ILE A 79 -0.42 -13.19 15.51
CA ILE A 79 0.29 -13.46 16.76
C ILE A 79 1.13 -12.24 17.06
N TYR A 80 0.62 -11.36 17.91
CA TYR A 80 1.27 -10.09 18.22
C TYR A 80 2.59 -10.29 18.97
N ASP A 81 3.65 -9.61 18.49
CA ASP A 81 4.91 -9.50 19.21
C ASP A 81 4.76 -8.62 20.46
N ASP A 82 5.46 -8.95 21.54
CA ASP A 82 5.37 -8.22 22.79
C ASP A 82 5.89 -6.78 22.73
N HIS A 83 6.81 -6.48 21.79
CA HIS A 83 7.26 -5.10 21.57
C HIS A 83 6.16 -4.23 20.95
N VAL A 84 5.32 -4.82 20.09
CA VAL A 84 4.17 -4.12 19.51
C VAL A 84 3.08 -3.92 20.55
N LYS A 85 2.76 -4.94 21.35
CA LYS A 85 1.76 -4.87 22.43
C LYS A 85 2.02 -3.71 23.41
N LYS A 86 3.29 -3.34 23.65
CA LYS A 86 3.66 -2.24 24.53
C LYS A 86 3.11 -0.89 24.09
N TYR A 87 2.75 -0.74 22.83
CA TYR A 87 2.18 0.49 22.27
C TYR A 87 0.65 0.53 22.32
N ASN A 88 0.01 -0.57 22.71
CA ASN A 88 -1.45 -0.61 22.82
C ASN A 88 -1.96 0.47 23.80
N GLY A 89 -2.92 1.25 23.34
CA GLY A 89 -3.52 2.36 24.10
C GLY A 89 -2.66 3.62 24.23
N LYS A 90 -1.43 3.63 23.68
CA LYS A 90 -0.53 4.79 23.74
C LYS A 90 -0.75 5.75 22.58
N THR A 91 -0.44 7.01 22.83
CA THR A 91 -0.30 8.01 21.78
C THR A 91 1.04 7.83 21.11
N VAL A 92 1.01 7.63 19.77
CA VAL A 92 2.19 7.35 18.94
C VAL A 92 2.18 8.24 17.71
N THR A 93 3.36 8.37 17.10
CA THR A 93 3.55 9.00 15.79
C THR A 93 3.77 7.90 14.77
N ILE A 94 3.04 7.95 13.65
CA ILE A 94 3.17 7.05 12.50
C ILE A 94 3.47 7.88 11.27
N MET A 95 4.43 7.44 10.47
CA MET A 95 4.75 8.01 9.17
C MET A 95 4.57 6.93 8.10
N GLY A 96 3.82 7.22 7.05
CA GLY A 96 3.54 6.23 6.00
C GLY A 96 2.77 6.79 4.83
N PHE A 97 2.52 5.94 3.83
CA PHE A 97 1.72 6.25 2.65
C PHE A 97 0.25 5.94 2.90
N MET A 98 -0.62 6.83 2.41
CA MET A 98 -2.07 6.64 2.50
C MET A 98 -2.57 5.65 1.46
N PHE A 99 -3.51 4.79 1.87
CA PHE A 99 -4.39 4.07 0.98
C PHE A 99 -5.83 4.50 1.28
N PRO A 100 -6.51 5.17 0.33
CA PRO A 100 -7.85 5.71 0.57
C PRO A 100 -8.90 4.59 0.63
N LEU A 101 -9.82 4.69 1.58
CA LEU A 101 -10.98 3.80 1.69
C LEU A 101 -12.28 4.49 1.25
N GLU A 102 -12.25 5.80 1.03
CA GLU A 102 -13.38 6.61 0.62
C GLU A 102 -13.14 7.20 -0.77
N GLN A 103 -14.18 7.31 -1.59
CA GLN A 103 -14.12 7.94 -2.92
C GLN A 103 -14.17 9.47 -2.80
N SER A 104 -13.24 10.05 -2.08
CA SER A 104 -13.15 11.48 -1.79
C SER A 104 -11.70 11.89 -1.70
N GLU A 105 -11.38 13.14 -2.08
CA GLU A 105 -10.05 13.72 -1.84
C GLU A 105 -9.75 13.90 -0.34
N LYS A 106 -10.79 13.91 0.49
CA LYS A 106 -10.69 14.04 1.95
C LYS A 106 -11.16 12.77 2.63
N GLN A 107 -10.27 12.15 3.38
CA GLN A 107 -10.45 10.86 4.01
C GLN A 107 -10.69 11.00 5.52
N LYS A 108 -11.74 10.40 6.06
CA LYS A 108 -11.91 10.19 7.51
C LYS A 108 -11.48 8.80 7.94
N LYS A 109 -11.54 7.87 7.02
CA LYS A 109 -11.04 6.49 7.19
C LYS A 109 -10.11 6.15 6.04
N PHE A 110 -8.94 5.64 6.34
CA PHE A 110 -7.95 5.22 5.36
C PHE A 110 -6.99 4.21 6.00
N LEU A 111 -6.23 3.52 5.16
CA LEU A 111 -5.11 2.72 5.63
C LEU A 111 -3.82 3.51 5.50
N ILE A 112 -2.82 3.17 6.31
CA ILE A 112 -1.47 3.69 6.19
C ILE A 112 -0.48 2.54 6.29
N GLY A 113 0.58 2.60 5.47
CA GLY A 113 1.60 1.56 5.43
C GLY A 113 2.95 2.06 4.95
N PRO A 114 3.99 1.19 4.92
CA PRO A 114 5.37 1.57 4.63
C PRO A 114 5.68 1.76 3.15
N TYR A 115 4.78 1.37 2.24
CA TYR A 115 5.03 1.37 0.81
C TYR A 115 4.08 2.30 0.07
N PRO A 116 4.51 2.91 -1.04
CA PRO A 116 3.64 3.73 -1.86
C PRO A 116 2.50 2.90 -2.47
N LEU A 117 1.41 3.58 -2.82
CA LEU A 117 0.28 2.96 -3.51
C LEU A 117 0.72 2.50 -4.90
N SER A 118 0.86 1.18 -5.08
CA SER A 118 1.26 0.55 -6.35
C SER A 118 0.08 0.11 -7.21
N CYS A 119 -1.08 -0.10 -6.59
CA CYS A 119 -2.31 -0.51 -7.26
C CYS A 119 -3.49 0.31 -6.74
N PRO A 120 -4.33 0.92 -7.62
CA PRO A 120 -5.46 1.73 -7.19
C PRO A 120 -6.62 0.92 -6.60
N PHE A 121 -6.59 -0.42 -6.74
CA PHE A 121 -7.70 -1.28 -6.32
C PHE A 121 -7.47 -1.95 -4.97
N HIS A 122 -6.23 -2.24 -4.61
CA HIS A 122 -5.91 -2.90 -3.34
C HIS A 122 -4.46 -2.66 -2.93
N TYR A 123 -4.21 -2.75 -1.63
CA TYR A 123 -2.90 -2.55 -1.05
C TYR A 123 -2.22 -3.90 -0.88
N HIS A 124 -1.10 -4.10 -1.61
CA HIS A 124 -0.39 -5.38 -1.70
C HIS A 124 0.62 -5.56 -0.56
N VAL A 125 0.16 -5.44 0.68
CA VAL A 125 0.99 -5.71 1.87
C VAL A 125 0.20 -6.54 2.86
N GLY A 126 0.90 -7.33 3.66
CA GLY A 126 0.27 -8.11 4.72
C GLY A 126 -0.35 -7.23 5.80
N PRO A 127 -1.37 -7.73 6.53
CA PRO A 127 -2.06 -6.96 7.57
C PRO A 127 -1.15 -6.53 8.73
N SER A 128 0.01 -7.18 8.92
CA SER A 128 1.04 -6.74 9.88
C SER A 128 1.72 -5.42 9.48
N GLN A 129 1.65 -5.03 8.21
CA GLN A 129 2.25 -3.80 7.67
C GLN A 129 1.20 -2.71 7.37
N VAL A 130 0.00 -2.83 7.93
CA VAL A 130 -1.10 -1.89 7.69
C VAL A 130 -1.71 -1.44 9.01
N ILE A 131 -1.99 -0.15 9.12
CA ILE A 131 -2.75 0.43 10.25
C ILE A 131 -4.01 1.09 9.69
N GLU A 132 -5.16 0.73 10.21
CA GLU A 132 -6.42 1.41 9.90
C GLU A 132 -6.50 2.72 10.68
N ILE A 133 -6.76 3.80 9.98
CA ILE A 133 -6.83 5.15 10.56
C ILE A 133 -8.27 5.62 10.60
N SER A 134 -8.64 6.24 11.73
CA SER A 134 -9.88 6.99 11.85
C SER A 134 -9.61 8.40 12.36
N SER A 135 -10.25 9.38 11.73
CA SER A 135 -10.13 10.79 12.08
C SER A 135 -11.51 11.46 12.15
N GLU A 136 -11.72 12.31 13.15
CA GLU A 136 -12.94 13.13 13.22
C GLU A 136 -12.94 14.23 12.15
N LYS A 137 -11.77 14.86 11.91
CA LYS A 137 -11.56 15.80 10.83
C LYS A 137 -11.01 15.06 9.62
N ALA A 138 -11.54 15.34 8.43
CA ALA A 138 -11.04 14.74 7.21
C ALA A 138 -9.60 15.19 6.92
N VAL A 139 -8.77 14.25 6.48
CA VAL A 139 -7.36 14.44 6.08
C VAL A 139 -7.31 14.45 4.56
N ASP A 140 -6.59 15.41 3.98
CA ASP A 140 -6.42 15.47 2.52
C ASP A 140 -5.59 14.26 2.06
N PHE A 141 -6.01 13.63 0.96
CA PHE A 141 -5.26 12.54 0.36
C PHE A 141 -3.91 13.02 -0.15
N SER A 142 -2.86 12.22 0.05
CA SER A 142 -1.52 12.49 -0.44
C SER A 142 -0.88 11.22 -1.00
N PHE A 143 -0.18 11.36 -2.13
CA PHE A 143 0.72 10.32 -2.65
C PHE A 143 2.07 10.31 -1.91
N ASP A 144 2.45 11.44 -1.31
CA ASP A 144 3.64 11.51 -0.48
C ASP A 144 3.36 10.94 0.92
N PRO A 145 4.38 10.43 1.62
CA PRO A 145 4.22 9.95 2.98
C PRO A 145 3.70 11.06 3.90
N ILE A 146 2.72 10.73 4.73
CA ILE A 146 2.19 11.63 5.75
C ILE A 146 2.64 11.19 7.14
N THR A 147 2.70 12.15 8.07
CA THR A 147 2.95 11.89 9.49
C THR A 147 1.71 12.21 10.29
N ILE A 148 1.24 11.25 11.06
CA ILE A 148 0.05 11.37 11.90
C ILE A 148 0.36 11.00 13.33
N LYS A 149 -0.37 11.61 14.28
CA LYS A 149 -0.29 11.31 15.69
C LYS A 149 -1.64 10.90 16.23
N GLY A 150 -1.68 9.76 16.93
CA GLY A 150 -2.95 9.22 17.39
C GLY A 150 -2.77 8.16 18.47
N LYS A 151 -3.91 7.73 19.03
CA LYS A 151 -3.96 6.62 19.97
C LYS A 151 -3.99 5.29 19.18
N LEU A 152 -2.95 4.47 19.40
CA LEU A 152 -2.83 3.16 18.76
C LEU A 152 -3.58 2.09 19.57
N GLU A 153 -4.36 1.27 18.89
CA GLU A 153 -4.95 0.04 19.43
C GLU A 153 -4.36 -1.16 18.67
N VAL A 154 -3.78 -2.08 19.43
CA VAL A 154 -3.27 -3.37 18.94
C VAL A 154 -4.40 -4.38 19.09
N LYS A 155 -5.23 -4.49 18.08
CA LYS A 155 -6.46 -5.27 18.12
C LYS A 155 -6.80 -5.80 16.73
N TYR A 156 -7.05 -7.11 16.64
CA TYR A 156 -7.56 -7.73 15.42
C TYR A 156 -9.02 -7.33 15.17
N ASN A 157 -9.28 -6.86 13.98
CA ASN A 157 -10.62 -6.62 13.48
C ASN A 157 -10.96 -7.68 12.42
N GLU A 158 -11.84 -8.62 12.76
CA GLU A 158 -12.20 -9.72 11.87
C GLU A 158 -12.97 -9.25 10.61
N GLU A 159 -13.71 -8.13 10.71
CA GLU A 159 -14.47 -7.59 9.60
C GLU A 159 -13.58 -6.98 8.52
N THR A 160 -12.53 -6.26 8.91
CA THR A 160 -11.61 -5.57 7.99
C THR A 160 -10.31 -6.34 7.76
N GLY A 161 -10.02 -7.37 8.57
CA GLY A 161 -8.78 -8.12 8.55
C GLY A 161 -7.56 -7.33 9.10
N THR A 162 -7.76 -6.11 9.62
CA THR A 162 -6.67 -5.28 10.14
C THR A 162 -6.24 -5.68 11.54
N PHE A 163 -4.94 -5.51 11.83
CA PHE A 163 -4.34 -5.86 13.13
C PHE A 163 -4.14 -4.66 14.04
N TYR A 164 -4.18 -3.46 13.47
CA TYR A 164 -3.91 -2.22 14.15
C TYR A 164 -4.91 -1.17 13.75
N TYR A 165 -5.30 -0.37 14.72
CA TYR A 165 -6.19 0.75 14.56
C TYR A 165 -5.59 1.98 15.24
N LEU A 166 -5.62 3.13 14.58
CA LEU A 166 -5.17 4.39 15.15
C LEU A 166 -6.25 5.46 15.00
N LYS A 167 -6.65 6.01 16.13
CA LYS A 167 -7.53 7.18 16.18
C LYS A 167 -6.70 8.45 16.26
N ILE A 168 -6.79 9.31 15.25
CA ILE A 168 -6.11 10.61 15.25
C ILE A 168 -6.66 11.47 16.40
N LEU A 169 -5.75 12.07 17.17
CA LEU A 169 -6.12 12.98 18.25
C LEU A 169 -6.59 14.31 17.66
N LYS A 170 -7.55 14.95 18.34
CA LYS A 170 -7.92 16.33 18.03
C LYS A 170 -6.71 17.24 18.31
N SER A 171 -6.24 17.93 17.29
CA SER A 171 -5.33 19.07 17.41
C SER A 171 -6.13 20.33 17.68
#